data_20b54dbeb7d271828af718111f462bd4
#
_entry.id   20b54dbeb7d271828af718111f462bd4
#
_cell.length_a   1.000
_cell.length_b   1.000
_cell.length_c   1.000
_cell.angle_alpha   90.00
_cell.angle_beta   90.00
_cell.angle_gamma   90.00
#
_symmetry.space_group_name_H-M   'P 1'
#
loop_
_entity.id
_entity.type
_entity.pdbx_description
1 polymer ?
#
loop_
_entity_poly.entity_id
_entity_poly.type
_entity_poly.pdbx_seq_one_letter_code
_entity_poly.pdbx_strand_id
1 'polypeptide(L)'
;MKKLLFSLLVVCTFSTKAQKVENIYVNLYTDSLKKGTHNYINVDGELTNGKYLPLDSNKIQFSCPQAKFFGNNLFIPADFSEEKVSVKIMLKEDNTKFKQFEIYIKKMIDPPLKTQEEIIAEIKNKRKKNT
;
A
#
# COMPACT_ATOMS: atom_id res chain seq x y z
N MET A 1 50.95 11.41 -45.61
CA MET A 1 50.45 12.10 -44.42
C MET A 1 49.17 11.41 -43.97
N LYS A 2 49.26 10.65 -42.88
CA LYS A 2 48.08 10.02 -42.31
C LYS A 2 47.43 11.05 -41.36
N LYS A 3 46.27 11.55 -41.74
CA LYS A 3 45.46 12.35 -40.81
C LYS A 3 44.81 11.41 -39.78
N LEU A 4 45.35 11.42 -38.58
CA LEU A 4 44.70 10.80 -37.41
C LEU A 4 43.45 11.62 -37.10
N LEU A 5 42.32 11.09 -37.52
CA LEU A 5 41.04 11.61 -37.07
C LEU A 5 40.82 11.09 -35.66
N PHE A 6 41.21 11.90 -34.71
CA PHE A 6 40.89 11.65 -33.28
C PHE A 6 39.42 11.97 -33.09
N SER A 7 38.57 10.96 -33.35
CA SER A 7 37.19 11.03 -32.99
C SER A 7 37.12 11.02 -31.47
N LEU A 8 37.05 12.23 -30.88
CA LEU A 8 36.78 12.42 -29.48
C LEU A 8 35.36 11.94 -29.20
N LEU A 9 35.24 10.66 -28.87
CA LEU A 9 34.00 10.07 -28.37
C LEU A 9 33.77 10.66 -26.99
N VAL A 10 33.07 11.80 -26.95
CA VAL A 10 32.54 12.35 -25.71
C VAL A 10 31.50 11.37 -25.21
N VAL A 11 31.94 10.43 -24.38
CA VAL A 11 31.04 9.62 -23.58
C VAL A 11 30.42 10.56 -22.54
N CYS A 12 29.26 11.14 -22.89
CA CYS A 12 28.41 11.77 -21.90
C CYS A 12 27.95 10.67 -20.95
N THR A 13 28.73 10.46 -19.90
CA THR A 13 28.28 9.71 -18.73
C THR A 13 27.19 10.54 -18.08
N PHE A 14 25.95 10.34 -18.52
CA PHE A 14 24.81 10.78 -17.74
C PHE A 14 24.84 9.97 -16.45
N SER A 15 25.38 10.58 -15.39
CA SER A 15 25.21 10.07 -14.04
C SER A 15 23.74 10.18 -13.71
N THR A 16 22.98 9.17 -14.07
CA THR A 16 21.61 9.02 -13.59
C THR A 16 21.72 8.78 -12.09
N LYS A 17 21.63 9.86 -11.33
CA LYS A 17 21.50 9.73 -9.87
C LYS A 17 20.25 8.93 -9.63
N ALA A 18 20.41 7.69 -9.16
CA ALA A 18 19.29 6.85 -8.77
C ALA A 18 18.45 7.62 -7.76
N GLN A 19 17.15 7.75 -8.02
CA GLN A 19 16.22 8.43 -7.14
C GLN A 19 16.17 7.68 -5.82
N LYS A 20 16.40 8.36 -4.72
CA LYS A 20 16.30 7.81 -3.37
C LYS A 20 14.97 8.16 -2.76
N VAL A 21 14.45 7.24 -1.94
CA VAL A 21 13.29 7.50 -1.10
C VAL A 21 13.74 8.36 0.09
N GLU A 22 13.22 9.56 0.20
CA GLU A 22 13.51 10.46 1.32
C GLU A 22 12.57 10.26 2.49
N ASN A 23 11.28 10.04 2.21
CA ASN A 23 10.26 9.82 3.21
C ASN A 23 9.33 8.69 2.79
N ILE A 24 8.69 8.07 3.78
CA ILE A 24 7.65 7.08 3.56
C ILE A 24 6.35 7.51 4.22
N TYR A 25 5.24 7.23 3.56
CA TYR A 25 3.90 7.59 4.00
C TYR A 25 3.00 6.37 3.93
N VAL A 26 2.14 6.22 4.92
CA VAL A 26 1.09 5.20 4.93
C VAL A 26 -0.23 5.87 4.59
N ASN A 27 -0.84 5.44 3.50
CA ASN A 27 -2.13 5.93 3.05
C ASN A 27 -3.14 4.79 3.09
N LEU A 28 -3.84 4.67 4.21
CA LEU A 28 -4.89 3.65 4.36
C LEU A 28 -6.19 4.15 3.73
N TYR A 29 -6.84 3.25 3.00
CA TYR A 29 -8.16 3.53 2.39
C TYR A 29 -9.31 3.24 3.34
N THR A 30 -9.02 2.77 4.53
CA THR A 30 -9.99 2.41 5.56
C THR A 30 -9.47 2.77 6.94
N ASP A 31 -10.35 3.03 7.87
CA ASP A 31 -10.04 3.28 9.29
C ASP A 31 -9.92 1.99 10.12
N SER A 32 -10.37 0.87 9.56
CA SER A 32 -10.35 -0.42 10.22
C SER A 32 -10.11 -1.58 9.25
N LEU A 33 -9.41 -2.61 9.74
CA LEU A 33 -9.11 -3.81 8.97
C LEU A 33 -10.23 -4.85 9.11
N LYS A 34 -10.40 -5.65 8.07
CA LYS A 34 -11.42 -6.70 8.00
C LYS A 34 -10.85 -8.04 8.47
N LYS A 35 -11.66 -8.79 9.22
CA LYS A 35 -11.35 -10.18 9.60
C LYS A 35 -11.58 -11.16 8.44
N GLY A 36 -10.85 -12.25 8.47
CA GLY A 36 -10.99 -13.35 7.52
C GLY A 36 -10.47 -13.02 6.12
N THR A 37 -9.63 -12.01 5.98
CA THR A 37 -9.15 -11.57 4.66
C THR A 37 -7.79 -10.90 4.72
N HIS A 38 -7.22 -10.68 3.56
CA HIS A 38 -6.04 -9.86 3.36
C HIS A 38 -6.42 -8.38 3.28
N ASN A 39 -5.72 -7.55 4.04
CA ASN A 39 -5.91 -6.11 4.06
C ASN A 39 -4.67 -5.44 3.48
N TYR A 40 -4.83 -4.70 2.40
CA TYR A 40 -3.73 -4.03 1.74
C TYR A 40 -3.28 -2.80 2.53
N ILE A 41 -1.99 -2.73 2.83
CA ILE A 41 -1.36 -1.58 3.48
C ILE A 41 -0.61 -0.79 2.41
N ASN A 42 -1.16 0.34 2.04
CA ASN A 42 -0.56 1.20 1.02
C ASN A 42 0.56 2.05 1.61
N VAL A 43 1.73 1.94 1.01
CA VAL A 43 2.92 2.73 1.37
C VAL A 43 3.42 3.46 0.15
N ASP A 44 3.56 4.76 0.27
CA ASP A 44 4.15 5.62 -0.75
C ASP A 44 5.50 6.16 -0.30
N GLY A 45 6.46 6.16 -1.21
CA GLY A 45 7.76 6.78 -1.02
C GLY A 45 7.81 8.12 -1.70
N GLU A 46 8.25 9.16 -0.98
CA GLU A 46 8.62 10.44 -1.57
C GLU A 46 10.07 10.37 -2.02
N LEU A 47 10.27 10.61 -3.31
CA LEU A 47 11.60 10.60 -3.91
C LEU A 47 12.28 11.97 -3.78
N THR A 48 13.60 11.99 -3.96
CA THR A 48 14.43 13.22 -3.92
C THR A 48 13.98 14.29 -4.91
N ASN A 49 13.29 13.90 -6.00
CA ASN A 49 12.73 14.85 -6.98
C ASN A 49 11.32 15.36 -6.64
N GLY A 50 10.78 15.01 -5.46
CA GLY A 50 9.43 15.38 -5.03
C GLY A 50 8.31 14.52 -5.60
N LYS A 51 8.62 13.52 -6.42
CA LYS A 51 7.63 12.55 -6.94
C LYS A 51 7.36 11.46 -5.91
N TYR A 52 6.17 10.87 -5.99
CA TYR A 52 5.76 9.74 -5.16
C TYR A 52 5.79 8.44 -5.95
N LEU A 53 6.18 7.38 -5.28
CA LEU A 53 6.26 6.02 -5.83
C LEU A 53 5.61 5.04 -4.87
N PRO A 54 4.64 4.20 -5.31
CA PRO A 54 4.15 3.10 -4.49
C PRO A 54 5.28 2.13 -4.15
N LEU A 55 5.37 1.77 -2.87
CA LEU A 55 6.40 0.86 -2.37
C LEU A 55 5.78 -0.47 -1.97
N ASP A 56 6.43 -1.54 -2.34
CA ASP A 56 6.05 -2.90 -1.99
C ASP A 56 7.05 -3.56 -1.03
N SER A 57 6.85 -4.85 -0.75
CA SER A 57 7.70 -5.64 0.13
C SER A 57 9.14 -5.83 -0.37
N ASN A 58 9.46 -5.49 -1.62
CA ASN A 58 10.83 -5.45 -2.11
C ASN A 58 11.61 -4.28 -1.51
N LYS A 59 10.94 -3.19 -1.24
CA LYS A 59 11.51 -1.95 -0.68
C LYS A 59 11.20 -1.76 0.81
N ILE A 60 10.08 -2.27 1.27
CA ILE A 60 9.55 -2.09 2.63
C ILE A 60 9.58 -3.41 3.38
N GLN A 61 10.07 -3.34 4.61
CA GLN A 61 9.89 -4.39 5.59
C GLN A 61 8.62 -4.11 6.39
N PHE A 62 7.66 -5.01 6.28
CA PHE A 62 6.42 -4.99 7.04
C PHE A 62 6.51 -5.90 8.25
N SER A 63 6.04 -5.47 9.38
CA SER A 63 5.94 -6.28 10.58
C SER A 63 4.70 -5.97 11.42
N CYS A 64 4.11 -7.02 11.98
CA CYS A 64 2.98 -6.95 12.89
C CYS A 64 3.08 -8.13 13.85
N PRO A 65 3.20 -7.90 15.18
CA PRO A 65 3.32 -9.00 16.14
C PRO A 65 2.08 -9.89 16.22
N GLN A 66 0.89 -9.32 15.95
CA GLN A 66 -0.39 -10.00 16.15
C GLN A 66 -0.88 -10.73 14.90
N ALA A 67 -0.35 -10.41 13.71
CA ALA A 67 -0.83 -10.94 12.44
C ALA A 67 0.30 -11.07 11.43
N LYS A 68 0.05 -11.73 10.32
CA LYS A 68 1.06 -12.06 9.31
C LYS A 68 0.90 -11.24 8.05
N PHE A 69 2.02 -10.71 7.55
CA PHE A 69 2.11 -10.07 6.25
C PHE A 69 2.42 -11.06 5.13
N PHE A 70 1.78 -10.83 3.99
CA PHE A 70 2.07 -11.44 2.70
C PHE A 70 2.26 -10.30 1.68
N GLY A 71 3.52 -9.93 1.44
CA GLY A 71 3.80 -8.69 0.73
C GLY A 71 3.24 -7.47 1.48
N ASN A 72 2.46 -6.64 0.81
CA ASN A 72 1.78 -5.50 1.42
C ASN A 72 0.45 -5.85 2.11
N ASN A 73 0.06 -7.13 2.10
CA ASN A 73 -1.23 -7.55 2.63
C ASN A 73 -1.07 -8.10 4.04
N LEU A 74 -1.78 -7.51 4.98
CA LEU A 74 -1.89 -8.02 6.35
C LEU A 74 -3.09 -8.94 6.44
N PHE A 75 -2.85 -10.21 6.73
CA PHE A 75 -3.91 -11.19 6.94
C PHE A 75 -4.42 -11.16 8.37
N ILE A 76 -5.70 -10.90 8.53
CA ILE A 76 -6.39 -10.95 9.83
C ILE A 76 -7.28 -12.20 9.84
N PRO A 77 -7.02 -13.18 10.72
CA PRO A 77 -7.87 -14.38 10.84
C PRO A 77 -9.32 -14.02 11.19
N ALA A 78 -10.25 -14.90 10.80
CA ALA A 78 -11.67 -14.71 11.10
C ALA A 78 -11.97 -14.75 12.61
N ASP A 79 -11.19 -15.51 13.37
CA ASP A 79 -11.28 -15.67 14.83
C ASP A 79 -10.42 -14.68 15.62
N PHE A 80 -9.88 -13.66 14.96
CA PHE A 80 -9.04 -12.65 15.60
C PHE A 80 -9.81 -11.93 16.71
N SER A 81 -9.25 -11.91 17.92
CA SER A 81 -9.92 -11.44 19.13
C SER A 81 -9.51 -10.05 19.60
N GLU A 82 -8.36 -9.55 19.16
CA GLU A 82 -7.89 -8.24 19.59
C GLU A 82 -8.62 -7.11 18.84
N GLU A 83 -8.74 -5.95 19.49
CA GLU A 83 -9.44 -4.80 18.91
C GLU A 83 -8.60 -4.05 17.86
N LYS A 84 -7.28 -4.14 17.96
CA LYS A 84 -6.33 -3.43 17.12
C LYS A 84 -5.05 -4.23 16.95
N VAL A 85 -4.30 -3.87 15.93
CA VAL A 85 -2.97 -4.39 15.67
C VAL A 85 -1.96 -3.26 15.58
N SER A 86 -0.71 -3.55 15.94
CA SER A 86 0.41 -2.63 15.78
C SER A 86 1.18 -2.98 14.53
N VAL A 87 1.28 -2.05 13.61
CA VAL A 87 1.99 -2.23 12.33
C VAL A 87 3.23 -1.36 12.32
N LYS A 88 4.34 -1.94 11.93
CA LYS A 88 5.58 -1.22 11.66
C LYS A 88 5.98 -1.45 10.21
N ILE A 89 6.27 -0.37 9.51
CA ILE A 89 6.85 -0.38 8.17
C ILE A 89 8.21 0.32 8.22
N MET A 90 9.16 -0.21 7.52
CA MET A 90 10.52 0.30 7.51
C MET A 90 11.12 0.19 6.12
N LEU A 91 11.81 1.23 5.66
CA LEU A 91 12.53 1.21 4.40
C LEU A 91 13.76 0.29 4.52
N LYS A 92 13.88 -0.71 3.65
CA LYS A 92 15.00 -1.68 3.71
C LYS A 92 16.35 -1.05 3.45
N GLU A 93 16.41 -0.02 2.59
CA GLU A 93 17.63 0.68 2.25
C GLU A 93 18.11 1.62 3.37
N ASP A 94 17.19 2.11 4.20
CA ASP A 94 17.47 3.05 5.27
C ASP A 94 16.52 2.79 6.45
N ASN A 95 16.99 2.05 7.44
CA ASN A 95 16.21 1.64 8.60
C ASN A 95 15.85 2.79 9.57
N THR A 96 16.41 3.97 9.37
CA THR A 96 16.02 5.18 10.12
C THR A 96 14.68 5.73 9.63
N LYS A 97 14.22 5.31 8.45
CA LYS A 97 12.94 5.69 7.86
C LYS A 97 11.91 4.60 8.11
N PHE A 98 11.10 4.82 9.11
CA PHE A 98 10.05 3.89 9.50
C PHE A 98 8.80 4.64 9.98
N LYS A 99 7.68 3.94 9.94
CA LYS A 99 6.41 4.35 10.56
C LYS A 99 5.91 3.21 11.43
N GLN A 100 5.38 3.57 12.58
CA GLN A 100 4.70 2.63 13.47
C GLN A 100 3.36 3.23 13.85
N PHE A 101 2.31 2.44 13.72
CA PHE A 101 0.94 2.87 13.98
C PHE A 101 0.08 1.71 14.42
N GLU A 102 -1.02 2.04 15.06
CA GLU A 102 -2.07 1.08 15.41
C GLU A 102 -3.26 1.28 14.47
N ILE A 103 -3.90 0.18 14.13
CA ILE A 103 -5.14 0.20 13.33
C ILE A 103 -6.15 -0.74 13.94
N TYR A 104 -7.40 -0.28 14.01
CA TYR A 104 -8.51 -1.05 14.57
C TYR A 104 -8.92 -2.19 13.66
N ILE A 105 -9.45 -3.24 14.27
CA ILE A 105 -10.05 -4.38 13.58
C ILE A 105 -11.56 -4.21 13.61
N LYS A 106 -12.19 -4.33 12.46
CA LYS A 106 -13.64 -4.27 12.32
C LYS A 106 -14.30 -5.41 13.08
N LYS A 107 -15.23 -5.07 13.99
CA LYS A 107 -15.88 -6.07 14.86
C LYS A 107 -16.88 -6.95 14.09
N MET A 108 -17.54 -6.38 13.10
CA MET A 108 -18.54 -7.07 12.29
C MET A 108 -17.98 -7.43 10.93
N ILE A 109 -18.29 -8.63 10.47
CA ILE A 109 -18.03 -9.04 9.09
C ILE A 109 -18.96 -8.21 8.20
N ASP A 110 -18.44 -7.69 7.09
CA ASP A 110 -19.27 -7.01 6.11
C ASP A 110 -20.34 -7.97 5.60
N PRO A 111 -21.59 -7.54 5.47
CA PRO A 111 -22.62 -8.36 4.84
C PRO A 111 -22.21 -8.69 3.40
N PRO A 112 -22.61 -9.85 2.88
CA PRO A 112 -22.34 -10.18 1.50
C PRO A 112 -22.89 -9.10 0.57
N LEU A 113 -22.17 -8.83 -0.51
CA LEU A 113 -22.63 -7.89 -1.51
C LEU A 113 -23.97 -8.33 -2.06
N LYS A 114 -24.92 -7.41 -2.13
CA LYS A 114 -26.23 -7.66 -2.72
C LYS A 114 -26.07 -8.04 -4.19
N THR A 115 -26.84 -9.03 -4.61
CA THR A 115 -26.92 -9.38 -6.02
C THR A 115 -27.60 -8.27 -6.81
N GLN A 116 -27.39 -8.26 -8.12
CA GLN A 116 -28.05 -7.29 -9.00
C GLN A 116 -29.59 -7.36 -8.88
N GLU A 117 -30.13 -8.56 -8.73
CA GLU A 117 -31.55 -8.82 -8.56
C GLU A 117 -32.11 -8.22 -7.27
N GLU A 118 -31.38 -8.36 -6.15
CA GLU A 118 -31.75 -7.76 -4.86
C GLU A 118 -31.75 -6.23 -4.92
N ILE A 119 -30.76 -5.64 -5.58
CA ILE A 119 -30.68 -4.18 -5.77
C ILE A 119 -31.85 -3.68 -6.60
N ILE A 120 -32.19 -4.36 -7.69
CA ILE A 120 -33.33 -4.00 -8.55
C ILE A 120 -34.63 -4.12 -7.78
N ALA A 121 -34.83 -5.16 -6.96
CA ALA A 121 -36.00 -5.34 -6.13
C ALA A 121 -36.17 -4.22 -5.10
N GLU A 122 -35.10 -3.78 -4.45
CA GLU A 122 -35.13 -2.66 -3.52
C GLU A 122 -35.52 -1.34 -4.19
N ILE A 123 -34.99 -1.07 -5.38
CA ILE A 123 -35.32 0.14 -6.16
C ILE A 123 -36.79 0.15 -6.52
N LYS A 124 -37.35 -0.99 -6.97
CA LYS A 124 -38.78 -1.11 -7.29
C LYS A 124 -39.67 -0.89 -6.07
N ASN A 125 -39.28 -1.42 -4.91
CA ASN A 125 -40.05 -1.28 -3.67
C ASN A 125 -40.02 0.18 -3.15
N LYS A 126 -38.90 0.88 -3.26
CA LYS A 126 -38.80 2.30 -2.91
C LYS A 126 -39.70 3.19 -3.79
N ARG A 127 -39.77 2.88 -5.08
CA ARG A 127 -40.67 3.63 -6.02
C ARG A 127 -42.15 3.44 -5.68
N LYS A 128 -42.55 2.24 -5.27
CA LYS A 128 -43.97 1.98 -4.85
C LYS A 128 -44.34 2.68 -3.56
N LYS A 129 -43.42 2.93 -2.64
CA LYS A 129 -43.70 3.66 -1.38
C LYS A 129 -43.82 5.18 -1.56
N ASN A 130 -43.29 5.73 -2.63
CA ASN A 130 -43.26 7.14 -2.92
C ASN A 130 -44.38 7.57 -3.91
N THR A 131 -45.25 6.68 -4.25
CA THR A 131 -46.49 6.93 -5.01
C THR A 131 -47.70 6.71 -4.11
#